data_dce999bab1cea1735466fd564c01210e
#
_entry.id   dce999bab1cea1735466fd564c01210e
#
_cell.length_a   1.000
_cell.length_b   1.000
_cell.length_c   1.000
_cell.angle_alpha   90.00
_cell.angle_beta   90.00
_cell.angle_gamma   90.00
#
_symmetry.space_group_name_H-M   'P 1'
#
loop_
_entity.id
_entity.type
_entity.pdbx_description
1 polymer ?
#
loop_
_entity_poly.entity_id
_entity_poly.type
_entity_poly.pdbx_seq_one_letter_code
_entity_poly.pdbx_strand_id
1 'polypeptide(L)'
;MVFDPLVKVRDARELELIPPQIYSAIVKRFKIVQMGIHRIERASGLKYPRYYIDPTLIIAAPSFADFQFAQFGFLFAQTIPVVKKNNEIEILIRITAPLVIYGLLGTIHAILAHEFMHYLELLSRIIKMDIISDELTPSLFENTYLDSSRLLEAKYVFRSDQVLRTHIARKFTEGFKDARLEEKTIKYWMNRGLPSVNVPLDSNIIKIPAEAVVGLKIGQEIREKILEFEKARCKS
;
A
#
# COMPACT_ATOMS: atom_id res chain seq x y z
N MET A 1 19.81 -9.22 -10.43
CA MET A 1 19.47 -9.72 -9.08
C MET A 1 17.95 -9.82 -8.99
N VAL A 2 17.42 -11.01 -8.70
CA VAL A 2 15.97 -11.18 -8.53
C VAL A 2 15.57 -10.53 -7.20
N PHE A 3 14.60 -9.62 -7.24
CA PHE A 3 14.09 -8.97 -6.02
C PHE A 3 13.29 -10.00 -5.19
N ASP A 4 13.71 -10.21 -3.94
CA ASP A 4 13.01 -11.13 -3.04
C ASP A 4 12.12 -10.35 -2.06
N PRO A 5 10.80 -10.51 -2.13
CA PRO A 5 9.86 -9.83 -1.24
C PRO A 5 9.99 -10.18 0.24
N LEU A 6 10.64 -11.28 0.59
CA LEU A 6 10.80 -11.75 1.97
C LEU A 6 12.16 -11.41 2.59
N VAL A 7 13.01 -10.65 1.90
CA VAL A 7 14.37 -10.35 2.40
C VAL A 7 14.34 -9.74 3.80
N LYS A 8 13.54 -8.70 4.03
CA LYS A 8 13.43 -8.05 5.35
C LYS A 8 12.92 -8.97 6.46
N VAL A 9 12.07 -9.95 6.10
CA VAL A 9 11.55 -10.93 7.04
C VAL A 9 12.64 -11.92 7.44
N ARG A 10 13.52 -12.32 6.50
CA ARG A 10 14.70 -13.14 6.81
C ARG A 10 15.68 -12.39 7.68
N ASP A 11 16.04 -11.17 7.30
CA ASP A 11 16.94 -10.33 8.09
C ASP A 11 16.43 -10.15 9.52
N ALA A 12 15.12 -9.86 9.68
CA ALA A 12 14.51 -9.74 11.01
C ALA A 12 14.53 -11.06 11.80
N ARG A 13 14.50 -12.22 11.12
CA ARG A 13 14.64 -13.53 11.76
C ARG A 13 16.08 -13.79 12.20
N GLU A 14 17.05 -13.44 11.35
CA GLU A 14 18.48 -13.59 11.65
C GLU A 14 18.92 -12.67 12.80
N LEU A 15 18.36 -11.47 12.87
CA LEU A 15 18.56 -10.51 13.95
C LEU A 15 17.70 -10.79 15.21
N GLU A 16 16.99 -11.91 15.24
CA GLU A 16 16.10 -12.30 16.35
C GLU A 16 14.99 -11.30 16.71
N LEU A 17 14.68 -10.37 15.80
CA LEU A 17 13.60 -9.39 15.99
C LEU A 17 12.21 -10.01 15.92
N ILE A 18 12.08 -11.15 15.24
CA ILE A 18 10.83 -11.92 15.19
C ILE A 18 11.09 -13.39 15.56
N PRO A 19 10.19 -14.03 16.34
CA PRO A 19 10.30 -15.43 16.69
C PRO A 19 10.19 -16.37 15.48
N PRO A 20 10.78 -17.59 15.52
CA PRO A 20 10.69 -18.60 14.47
C PRO A 20 9.27 -18.90 14.01
N GLN A 21 8.32 -18.91 14.96
CA GLN A 21 6.89 -19.22 14.70
C GLN A 21 6.25 -18.11 13.83
N ILE A 22 6.60 -16.84 14.08
CA ILE A 22 6.14 -15.69 13.30
C ILE A 22 6.73 -15.77 11.89
N TYR A 23 8.03 -16.00 11.77
CA TYR A 23 8.69 -16.20 10.48
C TYR A 23 8.01 -17.30 9.65
N SER A 24 7.83 -18.49 10.25
CA SER A 24 7.18 -19.64 9.60
C SER A 24 5.74 -19.32 9.17
N ALA A 25 4.99 -18.58 9.99
CA ALA A 25 3.63 -18.18 9.68
C ALA A 25 3.59 -17.22 8.48
N ILE A 26 4.52 -16.25 8.41
CA ILE A 26 4.64 -15.32 7.25
C ILE A 26 4.93 -16.12 5.98
N VAL A 27 5.97 -16.96 5.98
CA VAL A 27 6.38 -17.75 4.81
C VAL A 27 5.25 -18.64 4.33
N LYS A 28 4.59 -19.38 5.25
CA LYS A 28 3.46 -20.25 4.93
C LYS A 28 2.31 -19.50 4.25
N ARG A 29 2.01 -18.29 4.71
CA ARG A 29 0.87 -17.50 4.23
C ARG A 29 1.22 -16.57 3.07
N PHE A 30 2.48 -16.40 2.75
CA PHE A 30 2.93 -15.53 1.65
C PHE A 30 2.28 -15.90 0.31
N LYS A 31 1.96 -17.17 0.08
CA LYS A 31 1.20 -17.60 -1.10
C LYS A 31 -0.14 -16.88 -1.28
N ILE A 32 -0.80 -16.43 -0.20
CA ILE A 32 -2.06 -15.68 -0.28
C ILE A 32 -1.82 -14.30 -0.88
N VAL A 33 -0.69 -13.66 -0.52
CA VAL A 33 -0.27 -12.39 -1.12
C VAL A 33 -0.02 -12.58 -2.62
N GLN A 34 0.73 -13.61 -3.00
CA GLN A 34 1.02 -13.92 -4.41
C GLN A 34 -0.28 -14.18 -5.22
N MET A 35 -1.21 -14.93 -4.64
CA MET A 35 -2.53 -15.17 -5.26
C MET A 35 -3.30 -13.86 -5.47
N GLY A 36 -3.26 -12.95 -4.48
CA GLY A 36 -3.88 -11.64 -4.57
C GLY A 36 -3.27 -10.79 -5.68
N ILE A 37 -1.95 -10.78 -5.78
CA ILE A 37 -1.22 -10.05 -6.82
C ILE A 37 -1.57 -10.58 -8.21
N HIS A 38 -1.51 -11.88 -8.45
CA HIS A 38 -1.89 -12.46 -9.73
C HIS A 38 -3.36 -12.18 -10.09
N ARG A 39 -4.24 -12.14 -9.09
CA ARG A 39 -5.64 -11.76 -9.28
C ARG A 39 -5.77 -10.32 -9.76
N ILE A 40 -5.04 -9.39 -9.12
CA ILE A 40 -5.02 -7.97 -9.46
C ILE A 40 -4.46 -7.76 -10.86
N GLU A 41 -3.33 -8.39 -11.19
CA GLU A 41 -2.71 -8.33 -12.52
C GLU A 41 -3.69 -8.80 -13.61
N ARG A 42 -4.34 -9.93 -13.39
CA ARG A 42 -5.34 -10.45 -14.34
C ARG A 42 -6.56 -9.54 -14.49
N ALA A 43 -7.05 -8.95 -13.39
CA ALA A 43 -8.23 -8.11 -13.40
C ALA A 43 -7.98 -6.72 -14.01
N SER A 44 -6.79 -6.15 -13.81
CA SER A 44 -6.39 -4.84 -14.33
C SER A 44 -5.75 -4.90 -15.72
N GLY A 45 -5.15 -6.04 -16.07
CA GLY A 45 -4.31 -6.19 -17.27
C GLY A 45 -2.93 -5.54 -17.11
N LEU A 46 -2.51 -5.18 -15.90
CA LEU A 46 -1.24 -4.53 -15.61
C LEU A 46 -0.40 -5.33 -14.62
N LYS A 47 0.92 -5.20 -14.71
CA LYS A 47 1.83 -5.78 -13.73
C LYS A 47 1.76 -5.03 -12.40
N TYR A 48 1.74 -5.81 -11.31
CA TYR A 48 1.84 -5.28 -9.96
C TYR A 48 3.23 -4.66 -9.72
N PRO A 49 3.34 -3.50 -9.05
CA PRO A 49 4.64 -2.92 -8.75
C PRO A 49 5.46 -3.82 -7.81
N ARG A 50 6.73 -3.51 -7.64
CA ARG A 50 7.57 -4.21 -6.66
C ARG A 50 6.99 -4.04 -5.27
N TYR A 51 7.08 -5.10 -4.47
CA TYR A 51 6.55 -5.12 -3.11
C TYR A 51 7.43 -5.94 -2.20
N TYR A 52 7.35 -5.67 -0.91
CA TYR A 52 8.05 -6.45 0.11
C TYR A 52 7.19 -6.61 1.36
N ILE A 53 7.46 -7.68 2.10
CA ILE A 53 6.85 -7.90 3.42
C ILE A 53 7.75 -7.24 4.46
N ASP A 54 7.17 -6.29 5.20
CA ASP A 54 7.83 -5.61 6.32
C ASP A 54 7.48 -6.33 7.63
N PRO A 55 8.49 -6.79 8.41
CA PRO A 55 8.24 -7.40 9.71
C PRO A 55 7.71 -6.41 10.76
N THR A 56 7.64 -5.12 10.44
CA THR A 56 7.23 -4.06 11.38
C THR A 56 5.78 -3.64 11.16
N LEU A 57 4.99 -3.58 12.24
CA LEU A 57 3.67 -2.96 12.24
C LEU A 57 3.82 -1.43 12.25
N ILE A 58 3.00 -0.75 11.46
CA ILE A 58 2.97 0.71 11.46
C ILE A 58 1.69 1.16 12.16
N ILE A 59 1.87 2.01 13.15
CA ILE A 59 0.80 2.60 13.94
C ILE A 59 0.77 4.09 13.61
N ALA A 60 -0.29 4.54 12.98
CA ALA A 60 -0.50 5.96 12.68
C ALA A 60 -1.33 6.60 13.79
N ALA A 61 -0.81 7.68 14.38
CA ALA A 61 -1.50 8.45 15.41
C ALA A 61 -1.34 9.94 15.14
N PRO A 62 -2.31 10.80 15.52
CA PRO A 62 -2.16 12.24 15.44
C PRO A 62 -1.00 12.74 16.29
N SER A 63 -0.23 13.73 15.80
CA SER A 63 0.98 14.24 16.48
C SER A 63 0.71 14.95 17.81
N PHE A 64 -0.52 15.42 18.04
CA PHE A 64 -0.90 16.28 19.16
C PHE A 64 -2.00 15.70 20.06
N ALA A 65 -2.27 14.42 19.97
CA ALA A 65 -3.30 13.83 20.80
C ALA A 65 -2.74 13.43 22.16
N ASP A 66 -3.37 13.89 23.23
CA ASP A 66 -3.28 13.25 24.53
C ASP A 66 -3.54 11.75 24.32
N PHE A 67 -2.55 10.94 24.60
CA PHE A 67 -2.53 9.50 24.33
C PHE A 67 -3.72 8.72 24.90
N GLN A 68 -4.50 9.32 25.79
CA GLN A 68 -5.67 8.69 26.42
C GLN A 68 -6.93 8.68 25.53
N PHE A 69 -7.00 9.51 24.48
CA PHE A 69 -8.18 9.63 23.61
C PHE A 69 -7.87 9.57 22.11
N ALA A 70 -6.58 9.39 21.74
CA ALA A 70 -6.19 9.37 20.35
C ALA A 70 -6.69 8.09 19.66
N GLN A 71 -7.52 8.25 18.64
CA GLN A 71 -7.79 7.18 17.70
C GLN A 71 -6.50 6.93 16.89
N PHE A 72 -5.86 5.79 17.14
CA PHE A 72 -4.77 5.32 16.32
C PHE A 72 -5.30 4.35 15.25
N GLY A 73 -4.66 4.36 14.09
CA GLY A 73 -4.95 3.44 13.00
C GLY A 73 -3.76 2.53 12.71
N PHE A 74 -4.02 1.36 12.14
CA PHE A 74 -2.97 0.47 11.64
C PHE A 74 -2.83 0.65 10.13
N LEU A 75 -1.62 0.92 9.66
CA LEU A 75 -1.30 0.87 8.25
C LEU A 75 -0.83 -0.56 7.91
N PHE A 76 -1.72 -1.35 7.36
CA PHE A 76 -1.44 -2.75 7.01
C PHE A 76 -0.67 -2.90 5.69
N ALA A 77 -0.79 -1.94 4.79
CA ALA A 77 0.05 -1.79 3.61
C ALA A 77 0.20 -0.31 3.27
N GLN A 78 1.16 0.01 2.41
CA GLN A 78 1.44 1.39 2.02
C GLN A 78 2.16 1.43 0.69
N THR A 79 1.71 2.29 -0.22
CA THR A 79 2.41 2.64 -1.45
C THR A 79 3.45 3.71 -1.15
N ILE A 80 4.72 3.41 -1.40
CA ILE A 80 5.86 4.25 -1.00
C ILE A 80 6.71 4.59 -2.23
N PRO A 81 6.90 5.87 -2.55
CA PRO A 81 7.94 6.29 -3.47
C PRO A 81 9.30 6.27 -2.75
N VAL A 82 10.29 5.71 -3.39
CA VAL A 82 11.67 5.63 -2.91
C VAL A 82 12.59 6.27 -3.91
N VAL A 83 13.35 7.27 -3.47
CA VAL A 83 14.38 7.90 -4.30
C VAL A 83 15.67 7.07 -4.17
N LYS A 84 16.17 6.57 -5.30
CA LYS A 84 17.44 5.84 -5.38
C LYS A 84 18.62 6.80 -5.36
N LYS A 85 19.83 6.27 -5.14
CA LYS A 85 21.08 7.04 -5.13
C LYS A 85 21.37 7.80 -6.43
N ASN A 86 20.79 7.35 -7.55
CA ASN A 86 20.90 7.97 -8.88
C ASN A 86 19.74 8.95 -9.18
N ASN A 87 19.02 9.42 -8.17
CA ASN A 87 17.82 10.25 -8.29
C ASN A 87 16.65 9.63 -9.08
N GLU A 88 16.67 8.33 -9.33
CA GLU A 88 15.51 7.65 -9.89
C GLU A 88 14.48 7.35 -8.80
N ILE A 89 13.20 7.57 -9.09
CA ILE A 89 12.12 7.13 -8.23
C ILE A 89 11.73 5.69 -8.58
N GLU A 90 11.55 4.89 -7.56
CA GLU A 90 10.88 3.61 -7.63
C GLU A 90 9.69 3.63 -6.67
N ILE A 91 8.51 3.24 -7.15
CA ILE A 91 7.32 3.12 -6.31
C ILE A 91 7.21 1.67 -5.87
N LEU A 92 7.21 1.47 -4.55
CA LEU A 92 7.16 0.16 -3.91
C LEU A 92 5.87 0.02 -3.10
N ILE A 93 5.39 -1.19 -2.94
CA ILE A 93 4.31 -1.48 -1.99
C ILE A 93 4.90 -2.23 -0.79
N ARG A 94 4.78 -1.62 0.39
CA ARG A 94 5.10 -2.22 1.68
C ARG A 94 3.87 -2.93 2.22
N ILE A 95 4.01 -4.18 2.62
CA ILE A 95 2.95 -5.02 3.18
C ILE A 95 3.42 -5.45 4.57
N THR A 96 2.66 -5.16 5.63
CA THR A 96 3.08 -5.51 6.98
C THR A 96 2.85 -6.99 7.30
N ALA A 97 3.72 -7.58 8.10
CA ALA A 97 3.62 -8.97 8.51
C ALA A 97 2.29 -9.30 9.24
N PRO A 98 1.71 -8.44 10.11
CA PRO A 98 0.40 -8.68 10.71
C PRO A 98 -0.71 -8.90 9.68
N LEU A 99 -0.73 -8.14 8.58
CA LEU A 99 -1.70 -8.38 7.50
C LEU A 99 -1.56 -9.79 6.93
N VAL A 100 -0.33 -10.21 6.65
CA VAL A 100 -0.06 -11.53 6.05
C VAL A 100 -0.49 -12.64 7.01
N ILE A 101 -0.20 -12.51 8.31
CA ILE A 101 -0.48 -13.56 9.31
C ILE A 101 -1.95 -13.61 9.68
N TYR A 102 -2.59 -12.47 9.94
CA TYR A 102 -3.93 -12.42 10.56
C TYR A 102 -5.05 -12.09 9.57
N GLY A 103 -4.73 -11.48 8.42
CA GLY A 103 -5.70 -11.12 7.41
C GLY A 103 -6.42 -12.33 6.82
N LEU A 104 -7.72 -12.19 6.56
CA LEU A 104 -8.45 -13.14 5.72
C LEU A 104 -8.05 -12.98 4.26
N LEU A 105 -8.21 -14.00 3.45
CA LEU A 105 -7.91 -13.98 2.01
C LEU A 105 -8.53 -12.75 1.33
N GLY A 106 -9.83 -12.52 1.54
CA GLY A 106 -10.53 -11.36 0.95
C GLY A 106 -10.01 -10.01 1.46
N THR A 107 -9.63 -9.90 2.74
CA THR A 107 -9.02 -8.70 3.33
C THR A 107 -7.65 -8.42 2.73
N ILE A 108 -6.78 -9.44 2.62
CA ILE A 108 -5.46 -9.30 2.00
C ILE A 108 -5.60 -8.83 0.55
N HIS A 109 -6.46 -9.49 -0.24
CA HIS A 109 -6.67 -9.11 -1.65
C HIS A 109 -7.25 -7.70 -1.80
N ALA A 110 -8.17 -7.29 -0.90
CA ALA A 110 -8.75 -5.95 -0.93
C ALA A 110 -7.70 -4.86 -0.63
N ILE A 111 -6.86 -5.08 0.38
CA ILE A 111 -5.79 -4.14 0.74
C ILE A 111 -4.75 -4.04 -0.39
N LEU A 112 -4.32 -5.18 -0.94
CA LEU A 112 -3.38 -5.18 -2.07
C LEU A 112 -3.95 -4.44 -3.29
N ALA A 113 -5.24 -4.61 -3.58
CA ALA A 113 -5.90 -3.92 -4.68
C ALA A 113 -6.07 -2.42 -4.40
N HIS A 114 -6.32 -2.03 -3.16
CA HIS A 114 -6.38 -0.63 -2.73
C HIS A 114 -5.02 0.06 -2.90
N GLU A 115 -3.93 -0.55 -2.47
CA GLU A 115 -2.58 -0.04 -2.68
C GLU A 115 -2.20 0.03 -4.17
N PHE A 116 -2.65 -0.94 -4.96
CA PHE A 116 -2.46 -0.90 -6.40
C PHE A 116 -3.21 0.29 -7.04
N MET A 117 -4.38 0.65 -6.55
CA MET A 117 -5.09 1.84 -7.00
C MET A 117 -4.33 3.12 -6.64
N HIS A 118 -3.78 3.22 -5.42
CA HIS A 118 -2.90 4.34 -5.05
C HIS A 118 -1.67 4.44 -5.95
N TYR A 119 -1.05 3.31 -6.29
CA TYR A 119 0.05 3.27 -7.24
C TYR A 119 -0.36 3.83 -8.61
N LEU A 120 -1.51 3.42 -9.15
CA LEU A 120 -1.99 3.92 -10.44
C LEU A 120 -2.39 5.40 -10.38
N GLU A 121 -3.01 5.85 -9.29
CA GLU A 121 -3.34 7.26 -9.08
C GLU A 121 -2.10 8.14 -9.04
N LEU A 122 -1.06 7.71 -8.33
CA LEU A 122 0.22 8.41 -8.31
C LEU A 122 0.83 8.51 -9.71
N LEU A 123 0.85 7.41 -10.46
CA LEU A 123 1.33 7.42 -11.85
C LEU A 123 0.47 8.33 -12.74
N SER A 124 -0.85 8.32 -12.59
CA SER A 124 -1.75 9.21 -13.34
C SER A 124 -1.42 10.68 -13.13
N ARG A 125 -1.21 11.08 -11.88
CA ARG A 125 -0.83 12.47 -11.54
C ARG A 125 0.54 12.84 -12.13
N ILE A 126 1.51 11.94 -12.07
CA ILE A 126 2.84 12.15 -12.68
C ILE A 126 2.72 12.29 -14.22
N ILE A 127 1.91 11.46 -14.87
CA ILE A 127 1.69 11.51 -16.32
C ILE A 127 1.10 12.86 -16.76
N LYS A 128 0.20 13.42 -15.96
CA LYS A 128 -0.47 14.70 -16.27
C LYS A 128 0.39 15.92 -15.94
N MET A 129 1.57 15.73 -15.36
CA MET A 129 2.39 16.80 -14.81
C MET A 129 1.63 17.69 -13.80
N ASP A 130 0.64 17.13 -13.10
CA ASP A 130 -0.07 17.82 -12.03
C ASP A 130 0.83 18.04 -10.79
N ILE A 131 2.09 17.63 -10.89
CA ILE A 131 3.15 17.77 -9.88
C ILE A 131 4.12 18.84 -10.42
N ILE A 132 3.77 20.12 -10.30
CA ILE A 132 4.59 21.20 -10.85
C ILE A 132 5.35 22.00 -9.78
N SER A 133 5.05 21.81 -8.49
CA SER A 133 5.76 22.52 -7.42
C SER A 133 6.19 21.64 -6.28
N ASP A 134 7.31 22.01 -5.64
CA ASP A 134 7.81 21.37 -4.41
C ASP A 134 6.78 21.40 -3.26
N GLU A 135 5.84 22.35 -3.30
CA GLU A 135 4.74 22.49 -2.33
C GLU A 135 3.59 21.51 -2.57
N LEU A 136 3.41 21.02 -3.80
CA LEU A 136 2.36 20.05 -4.13
C LEU A 136 2.77 18.61 -3.81
N THR A 137 4.07 18.36 -3.69
CA THR A 137 4.59 17.00 -3.45
C THR A 137 4.11 16.41 -2.11
N PRO A 138 4.12 17.14 -0.98
CA PRO A 138 3.53 16.68 0.27
C PRO A 138 2.02 16.45 0.17
N SER A 139 1.28 17.42 -0.34
CA SER A 139 -0.19 17.33 -0.43
C SER A 139 -0.65 16.21 -1.37
N LEU A 140 0.16 15.84 -2.36
CA LEU A 140 -0.13 14.73 -3.26
C LEU A 140 -0.20 13.39 -2.52
N PHE A 141 0.74 13.15 -1.61
CA PHE A 141 0.77 11.93 -0.82
C PHE A 141 -0.25 11.95 0.33
N GLU A 142 -0.45 13.08 0.98
CA GLU A 142 -1.51 13.26 1.99
C GLU A 142 -2.89 13.07 1.37
N ASN A 143 -3.18 13.72 0.25
CA ASN A 143 -4.48 13.63 -0.42
C ASN A 143 -4.73 12.22 -0.98
N THR A 144 -3.70 11.48 -1.39
CA THR A 144 -3.85 10.09 -1.83
C THR A 144 -4.30 9.18 -0.69
N TYR A 145 -3.99 9.54 0.56
CA TYR A 145 -4.43 8.80 1.75
C TYR A 145 -5.76 9.28 2.33
N LEU A 146 -6.06 10.56 2.25
CA LEU A 146 -7.20 11.19 2.93
C LEU A 146 -8.37 11.51 1.99
N ASP A 147 -8.14 11.55 0.66
CA ASP A 147 -9.12 12.09 -0.26
C ASP A 147 -10.09 11.05 -0.81
N SER A 148 -11.39 11.37 -0.66
CA SER A 148 -12.50 10.68 -1.31
C SER A 148 -12.60 10.97 -2.83
N SER A 149 -11.89 11.95 -3.35
CA SER A 149 -11.86 12.33 -4.77
C SER A 149 -10.88 11.46 -5.58
N ARG A 150 -11.06 10.16 -5.54
CA ARG A 150 -10.21 9.24 -6.31
C ARG A 150 -10.31 9.51 -7.80
N LEU A 151 -9.16 9.67 -8.46
CA LEU A 151 -9.08 9.78 -9.93
C LEU A 151 -9.51 8.48 -10.62
N LEU A 152 -9.24 7.34 -9.97
CA LEU A 152 -9.54 6.02 -10.50
C LEU A 152 -10.50 5.26 -9.56
N GLU A 153 -11.52 4.64 -10.13
CA GLU A 153 -12.49 3.83 -9.40
C GLU A 153 -12.26 2.34 -9.63
N ALA A 154 -12.38 1.55 -8.57
CA ALA A 154 -12.22 0.09 -8.61
C ALA A 154 -13.08 -0.60 -9.67
N LYS A 155 -14.27 -0.04 -9.98
CA LYS A 155 -15.19 -0.58 -11.01
C LYS A 155 -14.62 -0.53 -12.43
N TYR A 156 -13.70 0.42 -12.71
CA TYR A 156 -13.05 0.55 -14.02
C TYR A 156 -11.74 -0.22 -14.08
N VAL A 157 -10.95 -0.18 -12.99
CA VAL A 157 -9.67 -0.88 -12.91
C VAL A 157 -9.85 -2.40 -12.87
N PHE A 158 -10.82 -2.89 -12.09
CA PHE A 158 -11.08 -4.33 -11.88
C PHE A 158 -12.41 -4.78 -12.50
N ARG A 159 -12.69 -4.38 -13.75
CA ARG A 159 -13.98 -4.65 -14.43
C ARG A 159 -14.36 -6.13 -14.42
N SER A 160 -13.41 -7.00 -14.67
CA SER A 160 -13.63 -8.45 -14.80
C SER A 160 -13.76 -9.18 -13.46
N ASP A 161 -13.51 -8.50 -12.32
CA ASP A 161 -13.53 -9.14 -11.00
C ASP A 161 -14.48 -8.45 -10.03
N GLN A 162 -15.77 -8.81 -10.13
CA GLN A 162 -16.81 -8.28 -9.25
C GLN A 162 -16.57 -8.61 -7.77
N VAL A 163 -16.04 -9.79 -7.46
CA VAL A 163 -15.78 -10.22 -6.08
C VAL A 163 -14.70 -9.34 -5.45
N LEU A 164 -13.62 -9.06 -6.19
CA LEU A 164 -12.57 -8.15 -5.73
C LEU A 164 -13.14 -6.75 -5.46
N ARG A 165 -13.95 -6.21 -6.39
CA ARG A 165 -14.61 -4.91 -6.21
C ARG A 165 -15.49 -4.87 -4.96
N THR A 166 -16.26 -5.94 -4.72
CA THR A 166 -17.10 -6.05 -3.53
C THR A 166 -16.27 -6.08 -2.24
N HIS A 167 -15.13 -6.77 -2.24
CA HIS A 167 -14.24 -6.78 -1.09
C HIS A 167 -13.64 -5.39 -0.82
N ILE A 168 -13.21 -4.67 -1.86
CA ILE A 168 -12.71 -3.29 -1.72
C ILE A 168 -13.81 -2.39 -1.14
N ALA A 169 -15.00 -2.39 -1.75
CA ALA A 169 -16.11 -1.55 -1.30
C ALA A 169 -16.46 -1.79 0.18
N ARG A 170 -16.51 -3.06 0.61
CA ARG A 170 -16.85 -3.39 2.00
C ARG A 170 -15.77 -2.98 3.02
N LYS A 171 -14.50 -2.89 2.61
CA LYS A 171 -13.38 -2.61 3.51
C LYS A 171 -12.99 -1.14 3.56
N PHE A 172 -13.34 -0.37 2.51
CA PHE A 172 -12.87 1.01 2.31
C PHE A 172 -13.98 2.03 2.06
N THR A 173 -15.18 1.84 2.60
CA THR A 173 -16.32 2.76 2.38
C THR A 173 -16.06 4.12 3.07
N GLU A 174 -15.54 4.09 4.29
CA GLU A 174 -15.23 5.27 5.12
C GLU A 174 -13.89 5.08 5.82
N GLY A 175 -12.84 4.80 5.05
CA GLY A 175 -11.56 4.30 5.55
C GLY A 175 -11.54 2.79 5.69
N PHE A 176 -10.38 2.25 6.07
CA PHE A 176 -10.23 0.80 6.25
C PHE A 176 -10.96 0.33 7.51
N LYS A 177 -11.76 -0.74 7.37
CA LYS A 177 -12.50 -1.36 8.49
C LYS A 177 -12.37 -2.88 8.47
N ASP A 178 -11.64 -3.42 9.44
CA ASP A 178 -11.57 -4.86 9.74
C ASP A 178 -11.26 -5.11 11.21
N ALA A 179 -12.30 -4.98 12.06
CA ALA A 179 -12.19 -5.13 13.52
C ALA A 179 -11.51 -6.45 13.93
N ARG A 180 -11.76 -7.54 13.21
CA ARG A 180 -11.11 -8.84 13.49
C ARG A 180 -9.60 -8.81 13.23
N LEU A 181 -9.15 -8.14 12.16
CA LEU A 181 -7.73 -8.01 11.86
C LEU A 181 -7.05 -7.12 12.90
N GLU A 182 -7.69 -6.01 13.26
CA GLU A 182 -7.19 -5.07 14.28
C GLU A 182 -7.09 -5.73 15.64
N GLU A 183 -8.14 -6.40 16.11
CA GLU A 183 -8.15 -7.13 17.38
C GLU A 183 -7.03 -8.19 17.45
N LYS A 184 -6.83 -8.96 16.38
CA LYS A 184 -5.75 -9.95 16.33
C LYS A 184 -4.38 -9.29 16.31
N THR A 185 -4.24 -8.15 15.64
CA THR A 185 -2.99 -7.40 15.60
C THR A 185 -2.64 -6.87 16.99
N ILE A 186 -3.61 -6.30 17.72
CA ILE A 186 -3.40 -5.87 19.10
C ILE A 186 -3.00 -7.06 19.96
N LYS A 187 -3.82 -8.12 19.98
CA LYS A 187 -3.65 -9.25 20.89
C LYS A 187 -2.37 -10.06 20.64
N TYR A 188 -2.03 -10.30 19.38
CA TYR A 188 -0.99 -11.27 19.01
C TYR A 188 0.26 -10.64 18.41
N TRP A 189 0.25 -9.35 18.17
CA TRP A 189 1.43 -8.60 17.70
C TRP A 189 1.88 -7.58 18.73
N MET A 190 1.05 -6.57 19.03
CA MET A 190 1.43 -5.48 19.94
C MET A 190 1.64 -5.99 21.38
N ASN A 191 0.68 -6.72 21.95
CA ASN A 191 0.77 -7.23 23.33
C ASN A 191 1.91 -8.25 23.52
N ARG A 192 2.54 -8.71 22.44
CA ARG A 192 3.73 -9.58 22.50
C ARG A 192 5.03 -8.81 22.26
N GLY A 193 4.99 -7.50 22.16
CA GLY A 193 6.18 -6.68 21.92
C GLY A 193 6.85 -6.94 20.58
N LEU A 194 6.12 -7.41 19.56
CA LEU A 194 6.67 -7.62 18.22
C LEU A 194 6.95 -6.27 17.53
N PRO A 195 7.84 -6.22 16.52
CA PRO A 195 8.30 -4.98 15.93
C PRO A 195 7.14 -4.07 15.49
N SER A 196 7.13 -2.84 16.02
CA SER A 196 6.16 -1.81 15.68
C SER A 196 6.81 -0.43 15.67
N VAL A 197 6.28 0.48 14.85
CA VAL A 197 6.72 1.86 14.77
C VAL A 197 5.52 2.78 14.78
N ASN A 198 5.59 3.82 15.60
CA ASN A 198 4.61 4.90 15.61
C ASN A 198 5.01 5.94 14.57
N VAL A 199 4.09 6.29 13.69
CA VAL A 199 4.27 7.31 12.67
C VAL A 199 3.20 8.38 12.90
N PRO A 200 3.58 9.64 13.13
CA PRO A 200 2.62 10.73 13.19
C PRO A 200 1.87 10.84 11.86
N LEU A 201 0.54 10.99 11.90
CA LEU A 201 -0.28 11.17 10.69
C LEU A 201 0.21 12.36 9.84
N ASP A 202 0.71 13.41 10.50
CA ASP A 202 1.15 14.65 9.88
C ASP A 202 2.59 14.58 9.34
N SER A 203 3.37 13.54 9.67
CA SER A 203 4.79 13.42 9.28
C SER A 203 5.04 12.56 8.05
N ASN A 204 4.00 12.04 7.43
CA ASN A 204 4.11 11.22 6.20
C ASN A 204 4.43 12.04 4.94
N ILE A 205 4.99 13.23 5.11
CA ILE A 205 5.45 14.09 4.02
C ILE A 205 6.76 13.51 3.48
N ILE A 206 6.67 12.72 2.43
CA ILE A 206 7.85 12.29 1.69
C ILE A 206 8.21 13.41 0.70
N LYS A 207 9.29 14.12 0.99
CA LYS A 207 9.84 15.10 0.04
C LYS A 207 10.52 14.35 -1.10
N ILE A 208 9.99 14.50 -2.30
CA ILE A 208 10.57 13.93 -3.51
C ILE A 208 11.12 15.09 -4.35
N PRO A 209 12.41 15.08 -4.73
CA PRO A 209 12.96 16.07 -5.62
C PRO A 209 12.19 16.10 -6.94
N ALA A 210 11.88 17.29 -7.45
CA ALA A 210 11.14 17.47 -8.70
C ALA A 210 11.85 16.79 -9.89
N GLU A 211 13.18 16.84 -9.92
CA GLU A 211 14.01 16.19 -10.94
C GLU A 211 13.82 14.66 -10.95
N ALA A 212 13.63 14.07 -9.78
CA ALA A 212 13.40 12.63 -9.67
C ALA A 212 12.01 12.25 -10.21
N VAL A 213 10.99 13.11 -10.03
CA VAL A 213 9.63 12.89 -10.59
C VAL A 213 9.67 12.96 -12.11
N VAL A 214 10.34 13.98 -12.68
CA VAL A 214 10.51 14.12 -14.13
C VAL A 214 11.29 12.94 -14.73
N GLY A 215 12.24 12.39 -13.98
CA GLY A 215 13.04 11.22 -14.39
C GLY A 215 12.30 9.88 -14.38
N LEU A 216 11.09 9.81 -13.82
CA LEU A 216 10.35 8.56 -13.72
C LEU A 216 9.89 8.05 -15.10
N LYS A 217 10.47 6.93 -15.53
CA LYS A 217 10.10 6.28 -16.79
C LYS A 217 8.87 5.40 -16.59
N ILE A 218 7.72 5.88 -17.05
CA ILE A 218 6.47 5.11 -17.05
C ILE A 218 6.32 4.43 -18.40
N GLY A 219 6.19 3.09 -18.40
CA GLY A 219 6.02 2.31 -19.62
C GLY A 219 4.75 2.70 -20.40
N GLN A 220 4.83 2.60 -21.74
CA GLN A 220 3.73 2.99 -22.64
C GLN A 220 2.43 2.21 -22.32
N GLU A 221 2.53 0.92 -22.04
CA GLU A 221 1.38 0.06 -21.67
C GLU A 221 0.64 0.60 -20.43
N ILE A 222 1.39 1.03 -19.40
CA ILE A 222 0.80 1.59 -18.18
C ILE A 222 0.09 2.91 -18.49
N ARG A 223 0.73 3.79 -19.29
CA ARG A 223 0.13 5.07 -19.69
C ARG A 223 -1.19 4.88 -20.43
N GLU A 224 -1.23 3.99 -21.41
CA GLU A 224 -2.42 3.70 -22.19
C GLU A 224 -3.55 3.14 -21.32
N LYS A 225 -3.23 2.24 -20.40
CA LYS A 225 -4.21 1.66 -19.47
C LYS A 225 -4.76 2.68 -18.48
N ILE A 226 -3.94 3.55 -17.91
CA ILE A 226 -4.42 4.62 -17.03
C ILE A 226 -5.38 5.53 -17.77
N LEU A 227 -5.02 5.96 -18.99
CA LEU A 227 -5.89 6.79 -19.82
C LEU A 227 -7.20 6.07 -20.21
N GLU A 228 -7.17 4.75 -20.43
CA GLU A 228 -8.38 3.94 -20.66
C GLU A 228 -9.30 3.96 -19.44
N PHE A 229 -8.77 3.76 -18.22
CA PHE A 229 -9.54 3.77 -16.99
C PHE A 229 -10.18 5.14 -16.72
N GLU A 230 -9.45 6.22 -16.95
CA GLU A 230 -9.96 7.59 -16.81
C GLU A 230 -11.06 7.91 -17.80
N LYS A 231 -10.87 7.60 -19.09
CA LYS A 231 -11.90 7.79 -20.14
C LYS A 231 -13.18 7.00 -19.84
N ALA A 232 -13.05 5.85 -19.23
CA ALA A 232 -14.21 5.05 -18.85
C ALA A 232 -15.03 5.69 -17.73
N ARG A 233 -14.38 6.44 -16.82
CA ARG A 233 -15.05 7.23 -15.79
C ARG A 233 -15.86 8.38 -16.38
N CYS A 234 -15.28 9.10 -17.36
CA CYS A 234 -15.94 10.26 -17.98
C CYS A 234 -17.18 9.91 -18.81
N LYS A 235 -17.38 8.63 -19.16
CA LYS A 235 -18.51 8.16 -19.99
C LYS A 235 -19.67 7.58 -19.16
N SER A 236 -19.56 7.49 -17.87
CA SER A 236 -20.56 6.95 -16.93
C SER A 236 -21.18 8.05 -16.07
#